data_976f2462a59ed66b70e212ce11eda4b7
#
_entry.id   976f2462a59ed66b70e212ce11eda4b7
#
_cell.length_a   1.000
_cell.length_b   1.000
_cell.length_c   1.000
_cell.angle_alpha   90.00
_cell.angle_beta   90.00
_cell.angle_gamma   90.00
#
_symmetry.space_group_name_H-M   'P 1'
#
loop_
_entity.id
_entity.type
_entity.pdbx_description
1 polymer ?
#
loop_
_entity_poly.entity_id
_entity_poly.type
_entity_poly.pdbx_seq_one_letter_code
_entity_poly.pdbx_strand_id
1 'polypeptide(L)'
;MCSIMGYCGASADYERFMEGFEKTISRGPDDSRVVDTGNGYLGFHRLAIMGLTPSGMQPFSLGSSYVVCNGEIYGFEKLKKELSDKYTFVSESDCEVLLPMYREYGTDMFAMLDAEFACILYDGETNTYLAARDPIGIRPLYYGYDEDGVIVFASEAKNLTSLVERIMPFPPGYYYKDGEFVCYCDISHPESACRDDLETVCRKIHDKLTAGVEKRLVADAKVGFLLSGGLDSSLVCAIAARKSKEPIRTFAIGMSEDAIDLKYARQ
;
A
#
# COMPACT_ATOMS: atom_id res chain seq x y z
N MET A 1 -7.90 -1.50 6.26
CA MET A 1 -6.96 -1.43 5.11
C MET A 1 -7.64 -2.03 3.91
N CYS A 2 -7.45 -1.45 2.74
CA CYS A 2 -8.02 -1.97 1.50
C CYS A 2 -7.59 -3.40 1.18
N SER A 3 -8.23 -4.04 0.21
CA SER A 3 -7.80 -5.29 -0.38
C SER A 3 -7.76 -5.17 -1.89
N ILE A 4 -6.73 -5.72 -2.49
CA ILE A 4 -6.55 -5.81 -3.94
C ILE A 4 -6.41 -7.26 -4.35
N MET A 5 -6.88 -7.58 -5.56
CA MET A 5 -6.68 -8.86 -6.21
C MET A 5 -6.57 -8.67 -7.73
N GLY A 6 -5.68 -9.42 -8.36
CA GLY A 6 -5.54 -9.47 -9.82
C GLY A 6 -5.37 -10.91 -10.29
N TYR A 7 -6.17 -11.33 -11.26
CA TYR A 7 -6.01 -12.58 -12.01
C TYR A 7 -5.58 -12.21 -13.42
N CYS A 8 -4.33 -12.44 -13.75
CA CYS A 8 -3.59 -11.70 -14.75
C CYS A 8 -3.36 -12.52 -16.04
N GLY A 9 -4.41 -12.85 -16.75
CA GLY A 9 -4.34 -13.58 -18.02
C GLY A 9 -5.70 -13.80 -18.65
N ALA A 10 -5.74 -14.00 -19.97
CA ALA A 10 -6.96 -14.14 -20.75
C ALA A 10 -7.77 -15.41 -20.43
N SER A 11 -7.14 -16.43 -19.84
CA SER A 11 -7.82 -17.66 -19.37
C SER A 11 -8.37 -17.54 -17.95
N ALA A 12 -8.27 -16.35 -17.29
CA ALA A 12 -8.79 -16.12 -15.97
C ALA A 12 -10.28 -16.39 -15.87
N ASP A 13 -10.67 -17.24 -14.93
CA ASP A 13 -12.08 -17.58 -14.66
C ASP A 13 -12.69 -16.56 -13.69
N TYR A 14 -13.77 -15.91 -14.11
CA TYR A 14 -14.44 -14.87 -13.31
C TYR A 14 -15.05 -15.38 -12.02
N GLU A 15 -15.66 -16.56 -12.02
CA GLU A 15 -16.33 -17.11 -10.83
C GLU A 15 -15.28 -17.50 -9.77
N ARG A 16 -14.20 -18.14 -10.20
CA ARG A 16 -13.06 -18.46 -9.33
C ARG A 16 -12.39 -17.20 -8.79
N PHE A 17 -12.26 -16.16 -9.64
CA PHE A 17 -11.75 -14.86 -9.19
C PHE A 17 -12.64 -14.27 -8.09
N MET A 18 -13.96 -14.23 -8.30
CA MET A 18 -14.91 -13.68 -7.33
C MET A 18 -14.94 -14.46 -6.03
N GLU A 19 -14.90 -15.80 -6.08
CA GLU A 19 -14.78 -16.62 -4.87
C GLU A 19 -13.54 -16.24 -4.03
N GLY A 20 -12.40 -16.04 -4.67
CA GLY A 20 -11.18 -15.58 -4.02
C GLY A 20 -11.30 -14.15 -3.49
N PHE A 21 -11.79 -13.24 -4.31
CA PHE A 21 -11.87 -11.81 -4.01
C PHE A 21 -12.75 -11.51 -2.79
N GLU A 22 -13.92 -12.09 -2.70
CA GLU A 22 -14.87 -11.86 -1.60
C GLU A 22 -14.36 -12.29 -0.22
N LYS A 23 -13.36 -13.19 -0.14
CA LYS A 23 -12.76 -13.60 1.14
C LYS A 23 -12.14 -12.45 1.94
N THR A 24 -11.91 -11.31 1.30
CA THR A 24 -11.29 -10.14 1.96
C THR A 24 -12.16 -8.89 1.99
N ILE A 25 -13.46 -9.01 1.75
CA ILE A 25 -14.40 -7.87 1.81
C ILE A 25 -14.34 -7.12 3.15
N SER A 26 -14.06 -7.82 4.25
CA SER A 26 -13.91 -7.23 5.60
C SER A 26 -12.72 -6.28 5.73
N ARG A 27 -11.75 -6.31 4.82
CA ARG A 27 -10.63 -5.36 4.80
C ARG A 27 -11.04 -3.99 4.25
N GLY A 28 -11.96 -3.97 3.31
CA GLY A 28 -12.46 -2.77 2.67
C GLY A 28 -13.98 -2.79 2.58
N PRO A 29 -14.69 -2.58 3.72
CA PRO A 29 -16.13 -2.75 3.79
C PRO A 29 -16.93 -1.60 3.19
N ASP A 30 -16.30 -0.50 2.80
CA ASP A 30 -17.00 0.71 2.38
C ASP A 30 -17.53 0.60 0.95
N ASP A 31 -16.77 -0.05 0.05
CA ASP A 31 -17.17 -0.26 -1.35
C ASP A 31 -16.33 -1.37 -1.99
N SER A 32 -16.84 -1.96 -3.10
CA SER A 32 -16.16 -3.01 -3.85
C SER A 32 -16.36 -2.81 -5.35
N ARG A 33 -15.28 -2.99 -6.11
CA ARG A 33 -15.33 -2.90 -7.57
C ARG A 33 -14.40 -3.93 -8.22
N VAL A 34 -14.88 -4.49 -9.33
CA VAL A 34 -14.11 -5.36 -10.21
C VAL A 34 -14.14 -4.76 -11.61
N VAL A 35 -13.02 -4.84 -12.31
CA VAL A 35 -12.90 -4.46 -13.73
C VAL A 35 -12.38 -5.67 -14.50
N ASP A 36 -13.06 -5.97 -15.60
CA ASP A 36 -12.56 -6.83 -16.66
C ASP A 36 -11.65 -6.00 -17.56
N THR A 37 -10.39 -6.40 -17.66
CA THR A 37 -9.39 -5.70 -18.49
C THR A 37 -9.36 -6.20 -19.93
N GLY A 38 -10.15 -7.24 -20.25
CA GLY A 38 -10.08 -7.99 -21.52
C GLY A 38 -8.93 -9.02 -21.53
N ASN A 39 -8.07 -9.00 -20.52
CA ASN A 39 -6.97 -9.96 -20.32
C ASN A 39 -6.87 -10.39 -18.84
N GLY A 40 -8.01 -10.54 -18.16
CA GLY A 40 -8.11 -10.89 -16.76
C GLY A 40 -8.89 -9.86 -15.94
N TYR A 41 -8.77 -9.94 -14.62
CA TYR A 41 -9.61 -9.17 -13.69
C TYR A 41 -8.78 -8.43 -12.64
N LEU A 42 -9.20 -7.21 -12.32
CA LEU A 42 -8.69 -6.45 -11.16
C LEU A 42 -9.83 -6.15 -10.20
N GLY A 43 -9.63 -6.47 -8.93
CA GLY A 43 -10.60 -6.22 -7.85
C GLY A 43 -10.04 -5.35 -6.74
N PHE A 44 -10.91 -4.50 -6.19
CA PHE A 44 -10.60 -3.58 -5.11
C PHE A 44 -11.72 -3.53 -4.08
N HIS A 45 -11.40 -3.83 -2.83
CA HIS A 45 -12.25 -3.55 -1.66
C HIS A 45 -11.71 -2.33 -0.94
N ARG A 46 -12.57 -1.32 -0.77
CA ARG A 46 -12.20 -0.01 -0.24
C ARG A 46 -12.43 0.09 1.27
N LEU A 47 -11.39 0.56 1.97
CA LEU A 47 -11.50 1.25 3.23
C LEU A 47 -11.06 2.70 2.98
N ALA A 48 -11.99 3.64 3.02
CA ALA A 48 -11.75 5.03 2.65
C ALA A 48 -10.93 5.75 3.74
N ILE A 49 -9.69 6.14 3.43
CA ILE A 49 -8.78 6.89 4.30
C ILE A 49 -8.45 8.24 3.68
N MET A 50 -8.12 8.25 2.39
CA MET A 50 -7.90 9.45 1.57
C MET A 50 -8.96 9.52 0.47
N GLY A 51 -9.35 10.77 0.09
CA GLY A 51 -10.33 11.01 -0.95
C GLY A 51 -11.67 10.34 -0.64
N LEU A 52 -12.33 10.68 0.47
CA LEU A 52 -13.52 9.99 1.00
C LEU A 52 -14.74 9.97 0.07
N THR A 53 -14.70 10.72 -1.03
CA THR A 53 -15.76 10.77 -2.04
C THR A 53 -15.75 9.54 -2.94
N PRO A 54 -16.83 9.25 -3.67
CA PRO A 54 -16.88 8.14 -4.64
C PRO A 54 -15.80 8.21 -5.73
N SER A 55 -15.28 9.39 -6.07
CA SER A 55 -14.21 9.56 -7.06
C SER A 55 -12.88 8.91 -6.64
N GLY A 56 -12.67 8.70 -5.33
CA GLY A 56 -11.50 7.96 -4.80
C GLY A 56 -11.60 6.44 -4.91
N MET A 57 -12.66 5.90 -5.56
CA MET A 57 -12.84 4.46 -5.73
C MET A 57 -11.94 3.92 -6.85
N GLN A 58 -11.25 2.82 -6.56
CA GLN A 58 -10.41 2.10 -7.51
C GLN A 58 -11.17 0.91 -8.13
N PRO A 59 -10.71 0.34 -9.29
CA PRO A 59 -9.49 0.69 -10.03
C PRO A 59 -9.52 2.10 -10.62
N PHE A 60 -8.40 2.82 -10.56
CA PHE A 60 -8.21 4.02 -11.37
C PHE A 60 -7.88 3.64 -12.79
N SER A 61 -8.26 4.49 -13.75
CA SER A 61 -8.02 4.25 -15.17
C SER A 61 -7.35 5.43 -15.85
N LEU A 62 -6.50 5.14 -16.84
CA LEU A 62 -5.91 6.12 -17.75
C LEU A 62 -5.83 5.49 -19.14
N GLY A 63 -6.74 5.93 -20.05
CA GLY A 63 -6.95 5.25 -21.32
C GLY A 63 -7.48 3.83 -21.09
N SER A 64 -6.79 2.83 -21.64
CA SER A 64 -7.08 1.39 -21.46
C SER A 64 -6.36 0.74 -20.28
N SER A 65 -5.59 1.50 -19.53
CA SER A 65 -4.81 0.99 -18.39
C SER A 65 -5.56 1.17 -17.08
N TYR A 66 -5.31 0.26 -16.12
CA TYR A 66 -5.96 0.25 -14.81
C TYR A 66 -4.94 0.00 -13.71
N VAL A 67 -5.20 0.53 -12.51
CA VAL A 67 -4.40 0.25 -11.31
C VAL A 67 -5.29 0.07 -10.09
N VAL A 68 -4.93 -0.91 -9.27
CA VAL A 68 -5.42 -1.08 -7.90
C VAL A 68 -4.23 -1.01 -6.93
N CYS A 69 -4.41 -0.29 -5.84
CA CYS A 69 -3.37 -0.09 -4.82
C CYS A 69 -3.96 -0.16 -3.42
N ASN A 70 -3.38 -1.00 -2.58
CA ASN A 70 -3.57 -0.95 -1.13
C ASN A 70 -2.34 -0.25 -0.55
N GLY A 71 -2.42 1.05 -0.32
CA GLY A 71 -1.26 1.84 0.12
C GLY A 71 -1.60 3.27 0.48
N GLU A 72 -0.55 4.00 0.84
CA GLU A 72 -0.52 5.44 1.07
C GLU A 72 0.70 6.02 0.35
N ILE A 73 0.48 6.96 -0.56
CA ILE A 73 1.53 7.64 -1.31
C ILE A 73 1.75 9.02 -0.69
N TYR A 74 2.85 9.18 0.02
CA TYR A 74 3.15 10.44 0.71
C TYR A 74 3.64 11.52 -0.26
N GLY A 75 3.20 12.76 -0.05
CA GLY A 75 3.54 13.89 -0.92
C GLY A 75 2.91 13.85 -2.30
N PHE A 76 1.81 13.11 -2.45
CA PHE A 76 1.09 12.94 -3.71
C PHE A 76 0.57 14.26 -4.29
N GLU A 77 0.26 15.27 -3.47
CA GLU A 77 -0.17 16.59 -3.94
C GLU A 77 0.93 17.27 -4.79
N LYS A 78 2.20 17.08 -4.39
CA LYS A 78 3.33 17.58 -5.17
C LYS A 78 3.44 16.84 -6.51
N LEU A 79 3.29 15.52 -6.51
CA LEU A 79 3.28 14.69 -7.71
C LEU A 79 2.13 15.07 -8.64
N LYS A 80 0.91 15.24 -8.11
CA LYS A 80 -0.24 15.72 -8.91
C LYS A 80 0.05 17.08 -9.55
N LYS A 81 0.64 18.01 -8.80
CA LYS A 81 1.00 19.34 -9.32
C LYS A 81 2.05 19.24 -10.43
N GLU A 82 3.09 18.44 -10.28
CA GLU A 82 4.14 18.25 -11.28
C GLU A 82 3.61 17.60 -12.57
N LEU A 83 2.59 16.74 -12.45
CA LEU A 83 1.99 16.02 -13.57
C LEU A 83 0.78 16.74 -14.19
N SER A 84 0.27 17.83 -13.57
CA SER A 84 -0.98 18.50 -13.96
C SER A 84 -0.97 19.14 -15.35
N ASP A 85 0.20 19.42 -15.92
CA ASP A 85 0.32 19.95 -17.29
C ASP A 85 -0.04 18.90 -18.35
N LYS A 86 0.08 17.61 -18.01
CA LYS A 86 -0.15 16.49 -18.93
C LYS A 86 -1.36 15.64 -18.56
N TYR A 87 -1.74 15.59 -17.29
CA TYR A 87 -2.76 14.70 -16.76
C TYR A 87 -3.81 15.46 -15.96
N THR A 88 -5.06 15.06 -16.10
CA THR A 88 -6.18 15.57 -15.28
C THR A 88 -6.46 14.59 -14.15
N PHE A 89 -6.42 15.08 -12.92
CA PHE A 89 -6.79 14.33 -11.73
C PHE A 89 -8.24 14.63 -11.36
N VAL A 90 -9.01 13.59 -11.05
CA VAL A 90 -10.45 13.69 -10.78
C VAL A 90 -10.83 13.35 -9.34
N SER A 91 -9.88 12.89 -8.55
CA SER A 91 -10.10 12.53 -7.14
C SER A 91 -9.09 13.18 -6.22
N GLU A 92 -9.38 13.15 -4.93
CA GLU A 92 -8.43 13.52 -3.87
C GLU A 92 -7.62 12.30 -3.38
N SER A 93 -7.74 11.14 -4.02
CA SER A 93 -6.96 9.97 -3.67
C SER A 93 -5.49 10.16 -4.06
N ASP A 94 -4.63 9.72 -3.17
CA ASP A 94 -3.18 9.65 -3.37
C ASP A 94 -2.78 8.66 -4.45
N CYS A 95 -3.45 7.49 -4.51
CA CYS A 95 -3.13 6.41 -5.45
C CYS A 95 -3.44 6.76 -6.92
N GLU A 96 -4.19 7.83 -7.21
CA GLU A 96 -4.48 8.26 -8.58
C GLU A 96 -3.22 8.66 -9.37
N VAL A 97 -2.13 9.02 -8.69
CA VAL A 97 -0.86 9.39 -9.34
C VAL A 97 -0.14 8.21 -9.99
N LEU A 98 -0.47 6.96 -9.64
CA LEU A 98 0.30 5.78 -10.05
C LEU A 98 0.31 5.56 -11.57
N LEU A 99 -0.85 5.70 -12.25
CA LEU A 99 -0.89 5.54 -13.71
C LEU A 99 -0.16 6.67 -14.45
N PRO A 100 -0.34 7.96 -14.12
CA PRO A 100 0.47 9.04 -14.66
C PRO A 100 1.98 8.84 -14.42
N MET A 101 2.38 8.44 -13.22
CA MET A 101 3.79 8.14 -12.90
C MET A 101 4.32 7.00 -13.76
N TYR A 102 3.55 5.92 -13.93
CA TYR A 102 3.94 4.81 -14.79
C TYR A 102 4.11 5.24 -16.26
N ARG A 103 3.25 6.10 -16.77
CA ARG A 103 3.34 6.62 -18.15
C ARG A 103 4.60 7.47 -18.37
N GLU A 104 5.00 8.27 -17.38
CA GLU A 104 6.17 9.15 -17.51
C GLU A 104 7.50 8.43 -17.23
N TYR A 105 7.52 7.50 -16.27
CA TYR A 105 8.77 6.95 -15.73
C TYR A 105 8.88 5.42 -15.87
N GLY A 106 7.85 4.75 -16.40
CA GLY A 106 7.83 3.29 -16.45
C GLY A 106 7.99 2.67 -15.06
N THR A 107 8.76 1.60 -14.97
CA THR A 107 9.03 0.90 -13.69
C THR A 107 9.95 1.67 -12.75
N ASP A 108 10.70 2.67 -13.24
CA ASP A 108 11.55 3.51 -12.40
C ASP A 108 10.75 4.31 -11.37
N MET A 109 9.44 4.51 -11.61
CA MET A 109 8.55 5.17 -10.66
C MET A 109 8.59 4.53 -9.27
N PHE A 110 8.76 3.21 -9.16
CA PHE A 110 8.72 2.53 -7.86
C PHE A 110 9.85 2.97 -6.93
N ALA A 111 11.02 3.29 -7.47
CA ALA A 111 12.14 3.83 -6.69
C ALA A 111 11.95 5.33 -6.32
N MET A 112 11.03 6.04 -6.99
CA MET A 112 10.75 7.46 -6.76
C MET A 112 9.67 7.67 -5.69
N LEU A 113 8.85 6.65 -5.39
CA LEU A 113 7.73 6.77 -4.46
C LEU A 113 8.21 6.78 -2.99
N ASP A 114 7.79 7.78 -2.23
CA ASP A 114 7.78 7.72 -0.76
C ASP A 114 6.42 7.18 -0.32
N ALA A 115 6.34 5.86 -0.13
CA ALA A 115 5.06 5.19 0.03
C ALA A 115 5.16 3.89 0.83
N GLU A 116 4.04 3.48 1.40
CA GLU A 116 3.80 2.11 1.84
C GLU A 116 2.70 1.52 0.97
N PHE A 117 3.01 0.52 0.14
CA PHE A 117 2.08 0.08 -0.88
C PHE A 117 2.24 -1.37 -1.33
N ALA A 118 1.14 -1.91 -1.81
CA ALA A 118 1.10 -3.04 -2.74
C ALA A 118 0.15 -2.65 -3.87
N CYS A 119 0.58 -2.77 -5.11
CA CYS A 119 -0.24 -2.41 -6.27
C CYS A 119 -0.19 -3.48 -7.36
N ILE A 120 -1.26 -3.50 -8.17
CA ILE A 120 -1.35 -4.29 -9.40
C ILE A 120 -1.81 -3.32 -10.49
N LEU A 121 -1.07 -3.25 -11.57
CA LEU A 121 -1.32 -2.38 -12.70
C LEU A 121 -1.49 -3.23 -13.97
N TYR A 122 -2.51 -2.94 -14.75
CA TYR A 122 -2.66 -3.43 -16.10
C TYR A 122 -2.36 -2.31 -17.10
N ASP A 123 -1.41 -2.53 -17.97
CA ASP A 123 -1.09 -1.64 -19.08
C ASP A 123 -1.83 -2.10 -20.34
N GLY A 124 -2.88 -1.39 -20.70
CA GLY A 124 -3.71 -1.73 -21.86
C GLY A 124 -3.07 -1.42 -23.22
N GLU A 125 -1.93 -0.68 -23.26
CA GLU A 125 -1.21 -0.46 -24.52
C GLU A 125 -0.30 -1.63 -24.87
N THR A 126 0.32 -2.24 -23.86
CA THR A 126 1.21 -3.40 -24.03
C THR A 126 0.51 -4.72 -23.72
N ASN A 127 -0.71 -4.67 -23.18
CA ASN A 127 -1.49 -5.84 -22.73
C ASN A 127 -0.73 -6.65 -21.67
N THR A 128 -0.05 -5.96 -20.74
CA THR A 128 0.79 -6.59 -19.69
C THR A 128 0.35 -6.20 -18.29
N TYR A 129 0.64 -7.08 -17.32
CA TYR A 129 0.42 -6.81 -15.91
C TYR A 129 1.73 -6.55 -15.21
N LEU A 130 1.67 -5.60 -14.28
CA LEU A 130 2.72 -5.32 -13.32
C LEU A 130 2.16 -5.45 -11.91
N ALA A 131 2.99 -5.91 -10.97
CA ALA A 131 2.69 -5.81 -9.55
C ALA A 131 3.93 -5.33 -8.82
N ALA A 132 3.75 -4.56 -7.74
CA ALA A 132 4.89 -4.09 -6.94
C ALA A 132 4.52 -3.98 -5.46
N ARG A 133 5.54 -4.09 -4.61
CA ARG A 133 5.41 -3.99 -3.15
C ARG A 133 6.48 -3.09 -2.58
N ASP A 134 6.13 -2.30 -1.58
CA ASP A 134 7.03 -1.35 -0.93
C ASP A 134 8.31 -2.02 -0.37
N PRO A 135 9.42 -1.26 -0.21
CA PRO A 135 10.73 -1.79 0.17
C PRO A 135 10.78 -2.52 1.51
N ILE A 136 9.86 -2.22 2.43
CA ILE A 136 9.78 -2.84 3.76
C ILE A 136 8.76 -3.98 3.77
N GLY A 137 7.80 -3.97 2.81
CA GLY A 137 6.68 -4.89 2.76
C GLY A 137 5.61 -4.58 3.82
N ILE A 138 5.40 -3.30 4.12
CA ILE A 138 4.37 -2.84 5.07
C ILE A 138 2.99 -3.30 4.61
N ARG A 139 2.71 -3.16 3.31
CA ARG A 139 1.45 -3.67 2.75
C ARG A 139 1.63 -5.12 2.29
N PRO A 140 0.71 -6.02 2.70
CA PRO A 140 0.80 -7.41 2.30
C PRO A 140 0.46 -7.60 0.82
N LEU A 141 1.20 -8.47 0.16
CA LEU A 141 0.93 -8.97 -1.18
C LEU A 141 1.41 -10.41 -1.28
N TYR A 142 0.58 -11.27 -1.85
CA TYR A 142 0.86 -12.68 -2.13
C TYR A 142 0.63 -12.97 -3.60
N TYR A 143 1.24 -14.03 -4.10
CA TYR A 143 1.05 -14.48 -5.46
C TYR A 143 1.13 -15.99 -5.59
N GLY A 144 0.68 -16.49 -6.70
CA GLY A 144 0.80 -17.88 -7.14
C GLY A 144 0.48 -18.00 -8.61
N TYR A 145 0.62 -19.20 -9.14
CA TYR A 145 0.28 -19.53 -10.51
C TYR A 145 -0.81 -20.59 -10.50
N ASP A 146 -1.82 -20.42 -11.33
CA ASP A 146 -2.85 -21.45 -11.51
C ASP A 146 -2.34 -22.63 -12.34
N GLU A 147 -3.21 -23.58 -12.66
CA GLU A 147 -2.92 -24.77 -13.44
C GLU A 147 -2.48 -24.49 -14.90
N ASP A 148 -2.87 -23.34 -15.44
CA ASP A 148 -2.50 -22.87 -16.77
C ASP A 148 -1.25 -21.95 -16.76
N GLY A 149 -0.66 -21.75 -15.60
CA GLY A 149 0.52 -20.89 -15.42
C GLY A 149 0.20 -19.39 -15.37
N VAL A 150 -1.08 -19.02 -15.25
CA VAL A 150 -1.50 -17.62 -15.09
C VAL A 150 -1.19 -17.13 -13.68
N ILE A 151 -0.53 -15.99 -13.57
CA ILE A 151 -0.20 -15.41 -12.27
C ILE A 151 -1.43 -14.73 -11.64
N VAL A 152 -1.58 -14.94 -10.34
CA VAL A 152 -2.61 -14.32 -9.50
C VAL A 152 -1.94 -13.61 -8.33
N PHE A 153 -2.37 -12.38 -8.08
CA PHE A 153 -1.91 -11.57 -6.94
C PHE A 153 -3.06 -11.26 -6.01
N ALA A 154 -2.80 -11.19 -4.70
CA ALA A 154 -3.81 -10.77 -3.74
C ALA A 154 -3.21 -10.22 -2.44
N SER A 155 -3.97 -9.39 -1.74
CA SER A 155 -3.58 -8.82 -0.44
C SER A 155 -3.40 -9.86 0.65
N GLU A 156 -4.14 -10.98 0.61
CA GLU A 156 -4.04 -12.05 1.61
C GLU A 156 -3.97 -13.43 0.95
N ALA A 157 -3.23 -14.34 1.58
CA ALA A 157 -3.07 -15.70 1.08
C ALA A 157 -4.41 -16.44 0.90
N LYS A 158 -5.39 -16.18 1.78
CA LYS A 158 -6.70 -16.83 1.70
C LYS A 158 -7.48 -16.55 0.41
N ASN A 159 -7.22 -15.41 -0.27
CA ASN A 159 -7.82 -15.13 -1.57
C ASN A 159 -7.40 -16.16 -2.63
N LEU A 160 -6.20 -16.70 -2.51
CA LEU A 160 -5.55 -17.54 -3.53
C LEU A 160 -5.79 -19.03 -3.34
N THR A 161 -6.35 -19.46 -2.18
CA THR A 161 -6.42 -20.89 -1.79
C THR A 161 -7.23 -21.79 -2.71
N SER A 162 -8.19 -21.24 -3.48
CA SER A 162 -8.98 -22.00 -4.46
C SER A 162 -8.48 -21.83 -5.90
N LEU A 163 -7.44 -21.02 -6.11
CA LEU A 163 -6.95 -20.66 -7.44
C LEU A 163 -5.59 -21.28 -7.76
N VAL A 164 -4.71 -21.41 -6.78
CA VAL A 164 -3.33 -21.84 -6.96
C VAL A 164 -2.93 -22.90 -5.94
N GLU A 165 -2.05 -23.82 -6.34
CA GLU A 165 -1.55 -24.85 -5.42
C GLU A 165 -0.50 -24.30 -4.45
N ARG A 166 0.34 -23.38 -4.90
CA ARG A 166 1.42 -22.81 -4.11
C ARG A 166 1.27 -21.29 -3.99
N ILE A 167 1.12 -20.83 -2.75
CA ILE A 167 1.01 -19.42 -2.43
C ILE A 167 2.35 -18.94 -1.86
N MET A 168 2.85 -17.84 -2.41
CA MET A 168 4.12 -17.25 -2.01
C MET A 168 3.91 -15.79 -1.61
N PRO A 169 4.64 -15.28 -0.58
CA PRO A 169 4.68 -13.87 -0.30
C PRO A 169 5.42 -13.12 -1.42
N PHE A 170 4.86 -12.01 -1.87
CA PHE A 170 5.55 -11.14 -2.83
C PHE A 170 6.75 -10.47 -2.14
N PRO A 171 7.96 -10.52 -2.72
CA PRO A 171 9.15 -9.98 -2.07
C PRO A 171 9.08 -8.46 -1.90
N PRO A 172 9.43 -7.91 -0.72
CA PRO A 172 9.52 -6.46 -0.52
C PRO A 172 10.58 -5.81 -1.41
N GLY A 173 10.33 -4.60 -1.91
CA GLY A 173 11.27 -3.89 -2.77
C GLY A 173 11.42 -4.46 -4.19
N TYR A 174 10.45 -5.27 -4.61
CA TYR A 174 10.41 -5.83 -5.96
C TYR A 174 9.18 -5.37 -6.73
N TYR A 175 9.32 -5.38 -8.04
CA TYR A 175 8.18 -5.42 -8.94
C TYR A 175 8.23 -6.70 -9.81
N TYR A 176 7.05 -7.12 -10.26
CA TYR A 176 6.87 -8.17 -11.25
C TYR A 176 6.44 -7.53 -12.56
N LYS A 177 7.06 -7.96 -13.67
CA LYS A 177 6.67 -7.61 -15.02
C LYS A 177 7.15 -8.70 -15.99
N ASP A 178 6.33 -9.06 -16.97
CA ASP A 178 6.67 -9.97 -18.07
C ASP A 178 7.30 -11.31 -17.61
N GLY A 179 6.83 -11.88 -16.50
CA GLY A 179 7.31 -13.15 -15.95
C GLY A 179 8.48 -13.02 -14.98
N GLU A 180 9.04 -11.84 -14.78
CA GLU A 180 10.23 -11.61 -14.00
C GLU A 180 9.95 -10.77 -12.73
N PHE A 181 10.66 -11.13 -11.64
CA PHE A 181 10.73 -10.33 -10.43
C PHE A 181 12.01 -9.51 -10.43
N VAL A 182 11.90 -8.19 -10.42
CA VAL A 182 13.02 -7.27 -10.46
C VAL A 182 13.11 -6.50 -9.16
N CYS A 183 14.28 -6.54 -8.50
CA CYS A 183 14.56 -5.74 -7.30
C CYS A 183 14.77 -4.27 -7.68
N TYR A 184 13.96 -3.37 -7.17
CA TYR A 184 14.14 -1.93 -7.36
C TYR A 184 14.71 -1.23 -6.10
N CYS A 185 14.58 -1.87 -4.92
CA CYS A 185 15.12 -1.34 -3.67
C CYS A 185 15.40 -2.47 -2.67
N ASP A 186 16.66 -2.69 -2.33
CA ASP A 186 17.09 -3.64 -1.29
C ASP A 186 17.62 -2.90 -0.07
N ILE A 187 16.79 -2.77 0.97
CA ILE A 187 17.15 -2.10 2.22
C ILE A 187 18.08 -2.95 3.11
N SER A 188 18.26 -4.24 2.80
CA SER A 188 19.13 -5.14 3.57
C SER A 188 20.61 -4.96 3.25
N HIS A 189 20.90 -4.35 2.09
CA HIS A 189 22.26 -4.09 1.63
C HIS A 189 22.51 -2.58 1.50
N PRO A 190 22.87 -1.89 2.60
CA PRO A 190 23.15 -0.45 2.55
C PRO A 190 24.42 -0.19 1.75
N GLU A 191 24.39 0.82 0.87
CA GLU A 191 25.54 1.21 0.04
C GLU A 191 26.75 1.69 0.87
N SER A 192 26.48 2.26 2.05
CA SER A 192 27.55 2.76 2.93
C SER A 192 27.14 2.72 4.40
N ALA A 193 28.12 2.54 5.28
CA ALA A 193 27.93 2.68 6.73
C ALA A 193 27.99 4.16 7.15
N CYS A 194 27.13 4.55 8.07
CA CYS A 194 27.19 5.88 8.70
C CYS A 194 28.48 6.02 9.54
N ARG A 195 29.22 7.14 9.35
CA ARG A 195 30.46 7.47 10.07
C ARG A 195 30.34 8.75 10.89
N ASP A 196 29.14 9.25 11.07
CA ASP A 196 28.88 10.44 11.86
C ASP A 196 29.16 10.18 13.36
N ASP A 197 29.42 11.25 14.14
CA ASP A 197 29.47 11.16 15.60
C ASP A 197 28.08 10.87 16.19
N LEU A 198 28.07 10.43 17.46
CA LEU A 198 26.86 10.01 18.15
C LEU A 198 25.79 11.11 18.20
N GLU A 199 26.19 12.36 18.44
CA GLU A 199 25.25 13.50 18.55
C GLU A 199 24.55 13.73 17.20
N THR A 200 25.31 13.72 16.11
CA THR A 200 24.80 13.85 14.75
C THR A 200 23.86 12.70 14.38
N VAL A 201 24.21 11.46 14.74
CA VAL A 201 23.36 10.28 14.51
C VAL A 201 22.04 10.42 15.27
N CYS A 202 22.09 10.78 16.57
CA CYS A 202 20.88 10.96 17.38
C CYS A 202 19.95 12.06 16.79
N ARG A 203 20.52 13.18 16.36
CA ARG A 203 19.75 14.24 15.71
C ARG A 203 19.10 13.76 14.42
N LYS A 204 19.84 13.07 13.54
CA LYS A 204 19.31 12.53 12.29
C LYS A 204 18.19 11.52 12.53
N ILE A 205 18.30 10.66 13.56
CA ILE A 205 17.24 9.72 13.93
C ILE A 205 16.00 10.49 14.41
N HIS A 206 16.18 11.46 15.31
CA HIS A 206 15.09 12.30 15.81
C HIS A 206 14.35 13.00 14.67
N ASP A 207 15.07 13.63 13.74
CA ASP A 207 14.49 14.39 12.64
C ASP A 207 13.75 13.47 11.65
N LYS A 208 14.35 12.33 11.29
CA LYS A 208 13.72 11.34 10.41
C LYS A 208 12.47 10.73 11.04
N LEU A 209 12.51 10.38 12.32
CA LEU A 209 11.37 9.81 13.02
C LEU A 209 10.24 10.84 13.13
N THR A 210 10.57 12.08 13.49
CA THR A 210 9.60 13.18 13.56
C THR A 210 8.92 13.41 12.19
N ALA A 211 9.70 13.54 11.12
CA ALA A 211 9.18 13.69 9.77
C ALA A 211 8.35 12.46 9.34
N GLY A 212 8.78 11.26 9.70
CA GLY A 212 8.05 10.02 9.42
C GLY A 212 6.68 9.94 10.10
N VAL A 213 6.57 10.45 11.32
CA VAL A 213 5.28 10.56 12.01
C VAL A 213 4.42 11.66 11.40
N GLU A 214 4.99 12.85 11.14
CA GLU A 214 4.26 13.99 10.59
C GLU A 214 3.56 13.64 9.25
N LYS A 215 4.27 13.01 8.31
CA LYS A 215 3.68 12.67 7.02
C LYS A 215 2.53 11.66 7.13
N ARG A 216 2.49 10.82 8.18
CA ARG A 216 1.42 9.86 8.44
C ARG A 216 0.21 10.44 9.19
N LEU A 217 0.28 11.71 9.59
CA LEU A 217 -0.87 12.43 10.15
C LEU A 217 -1.79 12.99 9.06
N VAL A 218 -1.34 12.98 7.81
CA VAL A 218 -2.15 13.42 6.66
C VAL A 218 -3.16 12.32 6.34
N ALA A 219 -4.41 12.55 6.67
CA ALA A 219 -5.54 11.66 6.37
C ALA A 219 -6.85 12.45 6.41
N ASP A 220 -7.79 12.12 5.52
CA ASP A 220 -9.15 12.66 5.56
C ASP A 220 -10.00 11.95 6.63
N ALA A 221 -9.69 10.68 6.89
CA ALA A 221 -10.30 9.91 7.98
C ALA A 221 -9.70 10.30 9.34
N LYS A 222 -10.48 10.10 10.42
CA LYS A 222 -10.02 10.38 11.78
C LYS A 222 -8.90 9.42 12.17
N VAL A 223 -7.77 9.99 12.59
CA VAL A 223 -6.60 9.23 13.03
C VAL A 223 -6.70 8.89 14.52
N GLY A 224 -6.40 7.65 14.85
CA GLY A 224 -6.25 7.14 16.23
C GLY A 224 -4.93 6.37 16.37
N PHE A 225 -4.42 6.27 17.59
CA PHE A 225 -3.13 5.67 17.88
C PHE A 225 -3.28 4.48 18.81
N LEU A 226 -2.62 3.38 18.48
CA LEU A 226 -2.47 2.26 19.40
C LEU A 226 -1.32 2.56 20.36
N LEU A 227 -1.59 2.53 21.66
CA LEU A 227 -0.61 2.83 22.70
C LEU A 227 -0.45 1.62 23.63
N SER A 228 0.64 0.90 23.47
CA SER A 228 1.00 -0.25 24.32
C SER A 228 1.75 0.15 25.59
N GLY A 229 2.22 1.41 25.70
CA GLY A 229 3.10 1.85 26.76
C GLY A 229 4.58 1.46 26.55
N GLY A 230 4.91 0.78 25.45
CA GLY A 230 6.28 0.53 25.01
C GLY A 230 6.93 1.79 24.44
N LEU A 231 8.27 1.78 24.30
CA LEU A 231 9.04 2.91 23.81
C LEU A 231 8.54 3.43 22.46
N ASP A 232 8.36 2.55 21.50
CA ASP A 232 8.03 2.92 20.11
C ASP A 232 6.65 3.60 20.01
N SER A 233 5.60 2.95 20.56
CA SER A 233 4.24 3.49 20.53
C SER A 233 4.13 4.80 21.33
N SER A 234 4.81 4.91 22.47
CA SER A 234 4.83 6.13 23.28
C SER A 234 5.53 7.28 22.58
N LEU A 235 6.65 7.01 21.90
CA LEU A 235 7.40 8.02 21.16
C LEU A 235 6.60 8.53 19.95
N VAL A 236 5.96 7.63 19.18
CA VAL A 236 5.06 8.01 18.07
C VAL A 236 3.91 8.87 18.59
N CYS A 237 3.23 8.47 19.67
CA CYS A 237 2.14 9.24 20.27
C CYS A 237 2.63 10.62 20.77
N ALA A 238 3.79 10.69 21.40
CA ALA A 238 4.36 11.95 21.89
C ALA A 238 4.68 12.93 20.75
N ILE A 239 5.25 12.45 19.65
CA ILE A 239 5.50 13.25 18.45
C ILE A 239 4.17 13.71 17.84
N ALA A 240 3.23 12.80 17.64
CA ALA A 240 1.92 13.12 17.08
C ALA A 240 1.18 14.17 17.92
N ALA A 241 1.18 14.04 19.25
CA ALA A 241 0.55 15.00 20.16
C ALA A 241 1.17 16.41 20.06
N ARG A 242 2.49 16.50 19.88
CA ARG A 242 3.18 17.80 19.69
C ARG A 242 2.86 18.46 18.35
N LYS A 243 2.53 17.67 17.32
CA LYS A 243 2.25 18.16 15.97
C LYS A 243 0.77 18.40 15.73
N SER A 244 -0.09 17.75 16.49
CA SER A 244 -1.54 17.92 16.40
C SER A 244 -1.99 19.19 17.10
N LYS A 245 -2.97 19.89 16.51
CA LYS A 245 -3.61 21.07 17.11
C LYS A 245 -4.59 20.72 18.22
N GLU A 246 -5.13 19.50 18.15
CA GLU A 246 -6.09 18.97 19.12
C GLU A 246 -5.51 17.73 19.82
N PRO A 247 -6.04 17.36 21.00
CA PRO A 247 -5.63 16.15 21.69
C PRO A 247 -5.80 14.91 20.80
N ILE A 248 -4.76 14.08 20.70
CA ILE A 248 -4.83 12.83 19.96
C ILE A 248 -5.68 11.81 20.72
N ARG A 249 -6.27 10.86 19.99
CA ARG A 249 -7.01 9.73 20.56
C ARG A 249 -6.13 8.51 20.59
N THR A 250 -5.91 7.94 21.77
CA THR A 250 -5.12 6.72 21.93
C THR A 250 -6.02 5.57 22.38
N PHE A 251 -5.66 4.35 21.96
CA PHE A 251 -6.34 3.12 22.30
C PHE A 251 -5.32 2.13 22.83
N ALA A 252 -5.64 1.51 23.97
CA ALA A 252 -4.83 0.43 24.55
C ALA A 252 -5.73 -0.76 24.85
N ILE A 253 -5.22 -1.96 24.66
CA ILE A 253 -5.91 -3.21 24.99
C ILE A 253 -5.04 -4.01 25.96
N GLY A 254 -5.68 -4.70 26.89
CA GLY A 254 -4.99 -5.57 27.84
C GLY A 254 -5.95 -6.53 28.48
N MET A 255 -5.41 -7.56 29.11
CA MET A 255 -6.18 -8.52 29.89
C MET A 255 -6.66 -7.90 31.21
N SER A 256 -7.68 -8.50 31.84
CA SER A 256 -8.23 -8.02 33.12
C SER A 256 -7.24 -8.12 34.28
N GLU A 257 -6.33 -9.09 34.21
CA GLU A 257 -5.31 -9.36 35.24
C GLU A 257 -3.93 -9.20 34.63
N ASP A 258 -2.96 -8.64 35.40
CA ASP A 258 -1.56 -8.46 35.05
C ASP A 258 -1.26 -7.76 33.69
N ALA A 259 -2.12 -6.83 33.31
CA ALA A 259 -1.95 -6.07 32.07
C ALA A 259 -0.83 -5.03 32.20
N ILE A 260 0.41 -5.47 32.03
CA ILE A 260 1.63 -4.63 32.10
C ILE A 260 1.52 -3.47 31.11
N ASP A 261 1.11 -3.72 29.88
CA ASP A 261 0.97 -2.69 28.85
C ASP A 261 -0.01 -1.58 29.24
N LEU A 262 -1.18 -1.92 29.82
CA LEU A 262 -2.13 -0.94 30.28
C LEU A 262 -1.61 -0.08 31.43
N LYS A 263 -0.74 -0.63 32.29
CA LYS A 263 -0.10 0.12 33.36
C LYS A 263 0.80 1.22 32.80
N TYR A 264 1.64 0.90 31.82
CA TYR A 264 2.54 1.87 31.21
C TYR A 264 1.82 2.82 30.24
N ALA A 265 0.80 2.36 29.54
CA ALA A 265 0.00 3.22 28.66
C ALA A 265 -0.78 4.33 29.41
N ARG A 266 -1.03 4.15 30.74
CA ARG A 266 -1.73 5.13 31.59
C ARG A 266 -0.78 6.15 32.27
N GLN A 267 0.51 5.91 32.28
CA GLN A 267 1.53 6.84 32.78
C GLN A 267 1.86 7.93 31.76
#